data_d1fa724d52c1574376ddb8161492d70a
#
_entry.id   d1fa724d52c1574376ddb8161492d70a
#
_cell.length_a   1.000
_cell.length_b   1.000
_cell.length_c   1.000
_cell.angle_alpha   90.00
_cell.angle_beta   90.00
_cell.angle_gamma   90.00
#
_symmetry.space_group_name_H-M   'P 1'
#
loop_
_entity.id
_entity.type
_entity.pdbx_description
1 polymer ?
#
loop_
_entity_poly.entity_id
_entity_poly.type
_entity_poly.pdbx_seq_one_letter_code
_entity_poly.pdbx_strand_id
1 'polypeptide(L)'
;MSDARLAELAAAVGLQLDWQDANGRPQRVDPEVQRGLLEALGYPAQSPQQIEQSLAALARLREDSANLGLLVGECGQPLEQALGPAGTPGELVYEDGTRIALRLDAEGRLPAQARSGYAQLSLEQREWAVAMAPPSCPSLASLAPGRSRRWGLAAQVYALRRPGDGGLGDSAALEDLLRSAARHGADALAISPLHALAEANGHAYSPYSPSSRLFFNVLHAAPATILGAAAVEQAIRRAGLAAEMARLESLELIDWTAAADLRMRLLRQLHRDFTERASPLRHDLAEFRREAGEALLHHCRFETLQAHLGAGPDWRRWPEPLRRPGEPAVAAFCADHAEEVDFRAFGQWPTQRCLQHAQRQAREAGMAIGLVADLAVGADGGGSQAWSRQEELLAEVNVGAPPDILNQSGQDWGVSAFNPEGLRRHGYRAFREMLRANLAWPGGLRIDHVMGLQRLWLIPRGQPPHAGAYLRYPQRELLRLLALEASRASALVIGEDLGTVPEGLREELARRQVLGTRVLLFERRGERFVPPAQWPADAMATTST
;
A
#
# COMPACT_ATOMS: atom_id res chain seq x y z
N MET A 1 -23.87 -5.39 -33.70
CA MET A 1 -24.07 -6.38 -32.62
C MET A 1 -22.76 -6.67 -31.86
N SER A 2 -21.61 -6.77 -32.53
CA SER A 2 -20.29 -7.01 -31.88
C SER A 2 -19.90 -5.95 -30.85
N ASP A 3 -20.05 -4.65 -31.19
CA ASP A 3 -19.59 -3.56 -30.31
C ASP A 3 -20.50 -3.36 -29.08
N ALA A 4 -21.79 -3.69 -29.16
CA ALA A 4 -22.68 -3.62 -28.00
C ALA A 4 -22.32 -4.70 -26.95
N ARG A 5 -22.00 -5.90 -27.39
CA ARG A 5 -21.58 -7.00 -26.48
C ARG A 5 -20.17 -6.76 -25.91
N LEU A 6 -19.27 -6.14 -26.70
CA LEU A 6 -17.97 -5.71 -26.20
C LEU A 6 -18.14 -4.66 -25.09
N ALA A 7 -19.00 -3.65 -25.31
CA ALA A 7 -19.29 -2.63 -24.31
C ALA A 7 -19.93 -3.23 -23.04
N GLU A 8 -20.79 -4.24 -23.19
CA GLU A 8 -21.40 -4.98 -22.08
C GLU A 8 -20.33 -5.70 -21.24
N LEU A 9 -19.41 -6.41 -21.87
CA LEU A 9 -18.29 -7.09 -21.17
C LEU A 9 -17.41 -6.05 -20.47
N ALA A 10 -17.03 -4.97 -21.17
CA ALA A 10 -16.19 -3.91 -20.62
C ALA A 10 -16.85 -3.25 -19.38
N ALA A 11 -18.13 -2.93 -19.46
CA ALA A 11 -18.91 -2.41 -18.34
C ALA A 11 -19.03 -3.44 -17.19
N ALA A 12 -19.24 -4.70 -17.52
CA ALA A 12 -19.31 -5.79 -16.55
C ALA A 12 -17.98 -5.98 -15.81
N VAL A 13 -16.83 -5.91 -16.49
CA VAL A 13 -15.50 -5.93 -15.84
C VAL A 13 -15.25 -4.69 -14.96
N GLY A 14 -15.99 -3.61 -15.20
CA GLY A 14 -15.87 -2.37 -14.42
C GLY A 14 -15.18 -1.23 -15.18
N LEU A 15 -14.86 -1.41 -16.47
CA LEU A 15 -14.32 -0.31 -17.28
C LEU A 15 -15.37 0.80 -17.45
N GLN A 16 -14.94 2.03 -17.25
CA GLN A 16 -15.76 3.22 -17.47
C GLN A 16 -15.58 3.68 -18.92
N LEU A 17 -16.55 3.38 -19.77
CA LEU A 17 -16.46 3.65 -21.20
C LEU A 17 -16.66 5.13 -21.55
N ASP A 18 -17.49 5.82 -20.79
CA ASP A 18 -17.74 7.25 -20.95
C ASP A 18 -17.17 8.01 -19.75
N TRP A 19 -16.39 9.04 -20.01
CA TRP A 19 -15.73 9.86 -18.99
C TRP A 19 -15.61 11.31 -19.46
N GLN A 20 -15.20 12.22 -18.58
CA GLN A 20 -14.94 13.61 -18.91
C GLN A 20 -13.45 13.91 -18.77
N ASP A 21 -12.90 14.61 -19.76
CA ASP A 21 -11.52 15.10 -19.69
C ASP A 21 -11.39 16.27 -18.70
N ALA A 22 -10.17 16.76 -18.50
CA ALA A 22 -9.88 17.87 -17.60
C ALA A 22 -10.57 19.20 -17.99
N ASN A 23 -11.10 19.30 -19.21
CA ASN A 23 -11.88 20.45 -19.70
C ASN A 23 -13.39 20.22 -19.58
N GLY A 24 -13.83 19.10 -18.98
CA GLY A 24 -15.23 18.72 -18.88
C GLY A 24 -15.85 18.20 -20.18
N ARG A 25 -15.04 17.88 -21.20
CA ARG A 25 -15.54 17.37 -22.48
C ARG A 25 -15.79 15.88 -22.37
N PRO A 26 -16.95 15.39 -22.88
CA PRO A 26 -17.23 13.96 -22.89
C PRO A 26 -16.26 13.22 -23.80
N GLN A 27 -15.74 12.12 -23.30
CA GLN A 27 -14.83 11.20 -23.99
C GLN A 27 -15.44 9.80 -23.94
N ARG A 28 -15.17 9.01 -24.98
CA ARG A 28 -15.56 7.60 -25.04
C ARG A 28 -14.37 6.74 -25.42
N VAL A 29 -14.21 5.62 -24.72
CA VAL A 29 -13.13 4.66 -24.96
C VAL A 29 -13.37 3.90 -26.27
N ASP A 30 -12.40 3.94 -27.17
CA ASP A 30 -12.47 3.24 -28.46
C ASP A 30 -12.58 1.72 -28.30
N PRO A 31 -13.32 1.02 -29.19
CA PRO A 31 -13.45 -0.43 -29.15
C PRO A 31 -12.13 -1.20 -29.18
N GLU A 32 -11.09 -0.71 -29.86
CA GLU A 32 -9.76 -1.33 -29.87
C GLU A 32 -9.07 -1.21 -28.51
N VAL A 33 -9.18 -0.04 -27.86
CA VAL A 33 -8.67 0.17 -26.49
C VAL A 33 -9.44 -0.73 -25.51
N GLN A 34 -10.75 -0.88 -25.66
CA GLN A 34 -11.55 -1.80 -24.85
C GLN A 34 -11.03 -3.25 -24.97
N ARG A 35 -10.77 -3.73 -26.20
CA ARG A 35 -10.24 -5.10 -26.43
C ARG A 35 -8.86 -5.27 -25.81
N GLY A 36 -7.97 -4.29 -26.00
CA GLY A 36 -6.62 -4.34 -25.43
C GLY A 36 -6.62 -4.37 -23.90
N LEU A 37 -7.47 -3.54 -23.28
CA LEU A 37 -7.63 -3.53 -21.82
C LEU A 37 -8.25 -4.84 -21.32
N LEU A 38 -9.32 -5.32 -21.94
CA LEU A 38 -9.96 -6.58 -21.55
C LEU A 38 -8.99 -7.77 -21.63
N GLU A 39 -8.18 -7.84 -22.69
CA GLU A 39 -7.12 -8.85 -22.83
C GLU A 39 -6.11 -8.78 -21.69
N ALA A 40 -5.60 -7.56 -21.39
CA ALA A 40 -4.66 -7.32 -20.30
C ALA A 40 -5.26 -7.59 -18.91
N LEU A 41 -6.58 -7.48 -18.77
CA LEU A 41 -7.32 -7.82 -17.54
C LEU A 41 -7.69 -9.32 -17.45
N GLY A 42 -7.34 -10.13 -18.46
CA GLY A 42 -7.61 -11.57 -18.48
C GLY A 42 -9.00 -11.94 -19.02
N TYR A 43 -9.66 -11.05 -19.76
CA TYR A 43 -10.98 -11.27 -20.39
C TYR A 43 -10.88 -11.14 -21.91
N PRO A 44 -10.43 -12.17 -22.65
CA PRO A 44 -10.28 -12.11 -24.11
C PRO A 44 -11.57 -11.67 -24.81
N ALA A 45 -11.44 -10.72 -25.77
CA ALA A 45 -12.57 -10.08 -26.43
C ALA A 45 -12.39 -9.86 -27.94
N GLN A 46 -11.50 -10.62 -28.60
CA GLN A 46 -11.20 -10.46 -30.03
C GLN A 46 -12.30 -11.01 -30.94
N SER A 47 -13.13 -11.95 -30.46
CA SER A 47 -14.23 -12.53 -31.20
C SER A 47 -15.53 -12.53 -30.37
N PRO A 48 -16.72 -12.62 -31.01
CA PRO A 48 -17.98 -12.76 -30.29
C PRO A 48 -18.00 -13.95 -29.34
N GLN A 49 -17.40 -15.07 -29.74
CA GLN A 49 -17.29 -16.27 -28.90
C GLN A 49 -16.45 -16.02 -27.64
N GLN A 50 -15.31 -15.33 -27.76
CA GLN A 50 -14.48 -14.98 -26.62
C GLN A 50 -15.22 -14.04 -25.66
N ILE A 51 -15.98 -13.06 -26.18
CA ILE A 51 -16.79 -12.15 -25.35
C ILE A 51 -17.79 -12.93 -24.49
N GLU A 52 -18.53 -13.89 -25.08
CA GLU A 52 -19.48 -14.73 -24.34
C GLU A 52 -18.78 -15.61 -23.30
N GLN A 53 -17.64 -16.19 -23.65
CA GLN A 53 -16.83 -16.97 -22.70
C GLN A 53 -16.35 -16.12 -21.53
N SER A 54 -15.87 -14.90 -21.79
CA SER A 54 -15.39 -13.96 -20.77
C SER A 54 -16.53 -13.49 -19.87
N LEU A 55 -17.73 -13.20 -20.41
CA LEU A 55 -18.92 -12.89 -19.62
C LEU A 55 -19.32 -14.04 -18.70
N ALA A 56 -19.34 -15.27 -19.22
CA ALA A 56 -19.66 -16.45 -18.43
C ALA A 56 -18.62 -16.73 -17.34
N ALA A 57 -17.32 -16.53 -17.64
CA ALA A 57 -16.24 -16.68 -16.66
C ALA A 57 -16.36 -15.64 -15.53
N LEU A 58 -16.62 -14.38 -15.87
CA LEU A 58 -16.82 -13.30 -14.89
C LEU A 58 -18.04 -13.56 -13.99
N ALA A 59 -19.15 -14.05 -14.56
CA ALA A 59 -20.35 -14.38 -13.79
C ALA A 59 -20.06 -15.49 -12.75
N ARG A 60 -19.38 -16.57 -13.15
CA ARG A 60 -18.96 -17.65 -12.24
C ARG A 60 -18.04 -17.15 -11.14
N LEU A 61 -17.06 -16.32 -11.50
CA LEU A 61 -16.08 -15.76 -10.55
C LEU A 61 -16.75 -14.89 -9.48
N ARG A 62 -17.81 -14.17 -9.85
CA ARG A 62 -18.61 -13.38 -8.90
C ARG A 62 -19.51 -14.22 -8.01
N GLU A 63 -20.08 -15.28 -8.54
CA GLU A 63 -20.85 -16.24 -7.75
C GLU A 63 -19.95 -16.93 -6.70
N ASP A 64 -18.77 -17.38 -7.09
CA ASP A 64 -17.77 -17.92 -6.17
C ASP A 64 -17.35 -16.91 -5.11
N SER A 65 -17.09 -15.66 -5.50
CA SER A 65 -16.67 -14.59 -4.59
C SER A 65 -17.75 -14.23 -3.55
N ALA A 66 -19.03 -14.30 -3.92
CA ALA A 66 -20.14 -14.06 -3.01
C ALA A 66 -20.24 -15.13 -1.91
N ASN A 67 -19.73 -16.32 -2.16
CA ASN A 67 -19.76 -17.45 -1.21
C ASN A 67 -18.50 -17.55 -0.34
N LEU A 68 -17.35 -17.07 -0.81
CA LEU A 68 -16.03 -17.27 -0.20
C LEU A 68 -15.41 -15.97 0.35
N GLY A 69 -15.95 -14.80 -0.02
CA GLY A 69 -15.37 -13.50 0.28
C GLY A 69 -15.60 -13.03 1.71
N LEU A 70 -14.94 -11.92 2.06
CA LEU A 70 -15.17 -11.17 3.29
C LEU A 70 -16.42 -10.30 3.14
N LEU A 71 -17.40 -10.45 4.01
CA LEU A 71 -18.54 -9.54 4.12
C LEU A 71 -18.10 -8.25 4.83
N VAL A 72 -18.28 -7.10 4.19
CA VAL A 72 -17.83 -5.82 4.74
C VAL A 72 -19.03 -4.95 5.09
N GLY A 73 -19.32 -4.83 6.38
CA GLY A 73 -20.40 -4.01 6.95
C GLY A 73 -19.91 -2.73 7.61
N GLU A 74 -20.87 -1.93 8.08
CA GLU A 74 -20.63 -0.71 8.84
C GLU A 74 -21.42 -0.77 10.17
N CYS A 75 -20.80 -0.38 11.26
CA CYS A 75 -21.44 -0.35 12.57
C CYS A 75 -22.69 0.54 12.54
N GLY A 76 -23.75 0.08 13.17
CA GLY A 76 -25.05 0.77 13.20
C GLY A 76 -25.91 0.56 11.95
N GLN A 77 -25.43 -0.19 10.94
CA GLN A 77 -26.18 -0.52 9.74
C GLN A 77 -26.30 -2.05 9.55
N PRO A 78 -27.42 -2.58 9.04
CA PRO A 78 -27.49 -3.97 8.63
C PRO A 78 -26.59 -4.21 7.42
N LEU A 79 -26.10 -5.43 7.24
CA LEU A 79 -25.44 -5.82 5.99
C LEU A 79 -26.39 -5.65 4.81
N GLU A 80 -25.87 -5.25 3.67
CA GLU A 80 -26.69 -5.03 2.48
C GLU A 80 -27.12 -6.34 1.83
N GLN A 81 -26.29 -7.38 1.95
CA GLN A 81 -26.51 -8.69 1.36
C GLN A 81 -27.39 -9.54 2.25
N ALA A 82 -28.44 -10.15 1.66
CA ALA A 82 -29.20 -11.21 2.29
C ALA A 82 -28.36 -12.49 2.37
N LEU A 83 -28.35 -13.14 3.52
CA LEU A 83 -27.54 -14.32 3.81
C LEU A 83 -28.38 -15.60 3.95
N GLY A 84 -29.71 -15.45 4.15
CA GLY A 84 -30.63 -16.55 4.32
C GLY A 84 -32.05 -16.09 4.62
N PRO A 85 -32.95 -17.00 4.98
CA PRO A 85 -34.33 -16.67 5.38
C PRO A 85 -34.36 -15.74 6.60
N ALA A 86 -35.39 -14.88 6.66
CA ALA A 86 -35.65 -14.04 7.83
C ALA A 86 -35.75 -14.86 9.13
N GLY A 87 -35.17 -14.35 10.20
CA GLY A 87 -35.22 -15.02 11.53
C GLY A 87 -34.26 -16.19 11.69
N THR A 88 -33.47 -16.58 10.66
CA THR A 88 -32.46 -17.64 10.78
C THR A 88 -31.53 -17.34 11.97
N PRO A 89 -31.38 -18.25 12.95
CA PRO A 89 -30.49 -18.05 14.07
C PRO A 89 -29.03 -18.17 13.65
N GLY A 90 -28.15 -17.40 14.29
CA GLY A 90 -26.72 -17.43 14.04
C GLY A 90 -25.91 -16.91 15.22
N GLU A 91 -24.61 -17.03 15.08
CA GLU A 91 -23.63 -16.52 16.05
C GLU A 91 -22.54 -15.74 15.32
N LEU A 92 -22.18 -14.60 15.87
CA LEU A 92 -21.05 -13.78 15.42
C LEU A 92 -19.94 -13.86 16.48
N VAL A 93 -18.77 -14.37 16.10
CA VAL A 93 -17.61 -14.53 16.98
C VAL A 93 -16.50 -13.58 16.53
N TYR A 94 -16.22 -12.57 17.33
CA TYR A 94 -15.15 -11.60 17.04
C TYR A 94 -13.75 -12.18 17.32
N GLU A 95 -12.73 -11.58 16.73
CA GLU A 95 -11.33 -12.00 16.84
C GLU A 95 -10.78 -12.02 18.28
N ASP A 96 -11.40 -11.31 19.23
CA ASP A 96 -11.06 -11.33 20.65
C ASP A 96 -11.85 -12.39 21.45
N GLY A 97 -12.63 -13.23 20.76
CA GLY A 97 -13.45 -14.27 21.36
C GLY A 97 -14.84 -13.83 21.82
N THR A 98 -15.20 -12.54 21.68
CA THR A 98 -16.57 -12.07 22.00
C THR A 98 -17.59 -12.73 21.09
N ARG A 99 -18.64 -13.33 21.68
CA ARG A 99 -19.72 -14.04 20.98
C ARG A 99 -21.03 -13.28 21.09
N ILE A 100 -21.74 -13.13 19.97
CA ILE A 100 -23.04 -12.46 19.89
C ILE A 100 -24.01 -13.40 19.18
N ALA A 101 -24.99 -13.92 19.93
CA ALA A 101 -26.11 -14.64 19.33
C ALA A 101 -27.04 -13.64 18.63
N LEU A 102 -27.52 -13.97 17.45
CA LEU A 102 -28.34 -13.10 16.62
C LEU A 102 -29.39 -13.88 15.82
N ARG A 103 -30.29 -13.16 15.18
CA ARG A 103 -31.16 -13.66 14.11
C ARG A 103 -31.09 -12.72 12.94
N LEU A 104 -31.18 -13.25 11.73
CA LEU A 104 -31.29 -12.42 10.53
C LEU A 104 -32.54 -11.55 10.57
N ASP A 105 -32.46 -10.34 10.01
CA ASP A 105 -33.57 -9.39 9.94
C ASP A 105 -34.69 -9.86 8.98
N ALA A 106 -35.73 -9.01 8.80
CA ALA A 106 -36.88 -9.33 7.97
C ALA A 106 -36.49 -9.52 6.47
N GLU A 107 -35.39 -8.94 6.06
CA GLU A 107 -34.81 -9.05 4.70
C GLU A 107 -33.75 -10.17 4.61
N GLY A 108 -33.55 -10.96 5.65
CA GLY A 108 -32.59 -12.05 5.70
C GLY A 108 -31.13 -11.60 5.78
N ARG A 109 -30.87 -10.39 6.33
CA ARG A 109 -29.53 -9.79 6.45
C ARG A 109 -29.02 -9.89 7.88
N LEU A 110 -27.68 -9.80 8.04
CA LEU A 110 -27.08 -9.58 9.35
C LEU A 110 -27.58 -8.23 9.89
N PRO A 111 -28.25 -8.18 11.06
CA PRO A 111 -28.75 -6.94 11.64
C PRO A 111 -27.60 -6.02 12.06
N ALA A 112 -27.91 -4.74 12.28
CA ALA A 112 -26.94 -3.73 12.68
C ALA A 112 -26.14 -4.17 13.92
N GLN A 113 -24.80 -4.09 13.80
CA GLN A 113 -23.87 -4.38 14.88
C GLN A 113 -23.28 -3.07 15.43
N ALA A 114 -23.19 -2.94 16.74
CA ALA A 114 -22.59 -1.76 17.38
C ALA A 114 -21.06 -1.83 17.45
N ARG A 115 -20.50 -3.03 17.40
CA ARG A 115 -19.07 -3.29 17.58
C ARG A 115 -18.33 -3.38 16.25
N SER A 116 -17.21 -2.67 16.15
CA SER A 116 -16.27 -2.80 15.02
C SER A 116 -15.26 -3.92 15.28
N GLY A 117 -14.77 -4.53 14.21
CA GLY A 117 -13.76 -5.58 14.23
C GLY A 117 -13.99 -6.64 13.17
N TYR A 118 -13.08 -7.60 13.12
CA TYR A 118 -13.26 -8.82 12.33
C TYR A 118 -13.96 -9.88 13.15
N ALA A 119 -14.84 -10.63 12.50
CA ALA A 119 -15.61 -11.69 13.12
C ALA A 119 -15.86 -12.84 12.16
N GLN A 120 -16.23 -14.00 12.71
CA GLN A 120 -16.78 -15.15 12.00
C GLN A 120 -18.28 -15.20 12.26
N LEU A 121 -19.08 -15.18 11.22
CA LEU A 121 -20.52 -15.37 11.26
C LEU A 121 -20.85 -16.81 10.92
N SER A 122 -21.53 -17.52 11.82
CA SER A 122 -22.03 -18.89 11.59
C SER A 122 -23.56 -18.85 11.51
N LEU A 123 -24.11 -19.33 10.41
CA LEU A 123 -25.56 -19.52 10.19
C LEU A 123 -25.79 -20.96 9.75
N GLU A 124 -26.41 -21.79 10.57
CA GLU A 124 -26.63 -23.22 10.32
C GLU A 124 -25.32 -23.96 9.96
N GLN A 125 -25.12 -24.31 8.69
CA GLN A 125 -23.92 -25.01 8.19
C GLN A 125 -22.99 -24.12 7.36
N ARG A 126 -23.26 -22.80 7.32
CA ARG A 126 -22.46 -21.84 6.55
C ARG A 126 -21.71 -20.89 7.46
N GLU A 127 -20.51 -20.56 7.05
CA GLU A 127 -19.66 -19.62 7.75
C GLU A 127 -19.16 -18.52 6.80
N TRP A 128 -19.10 -17.29 7.32
CA TRP A 128 -18.56 -16.14 6.61
C TRP A 128 -17.60 -15.36 7.49
N ALA A 129 -16.49 -14.95 6.91
CA ALA A 129 -15.69 -13.89 7.51
C ALA A 129 -16.43 -12.55 7.36
N VAL A 130 -16.47 -11.76 8.43
CA VAL A 130 -17.15 -10.46 8.46
C VAL A 130 -16.19 -9.40 8.97
N ALA A 131 -16.17 -8.22 8.33
CA ALA A 131 -15.52 -7.02 8.83
C ALA A 131 -16.58 -5.97 9.12
N MET A 132 -16.75 -5.61 10.38
CA MET A 132 -17.63 -4.51 10.80
C MET A 132 -16.78 -3.25 11.01
N ALA A 133 -16.91 -2.30 10.09
CA ALA A 133 -16.13 -1.07 10.11
C ALA A 133 -16.83 0.03 10.95
N PRO A 134 -16.09 0.89 11.65
CA PRO A 134 -16.66 2.13 12.17
C PRO A 134 -17.10 3.04 11.00
N PRO A 135 -18.01 4.00 11.22
CA PRO A 135 -18.52 4.87 10.16
C PRO A 135 -17.45 5.80 9.55
N SER A 136 -16.36 6.04 10.28
CA SER A 136 -15.26 6.90 9.83
C SER A 136 -13.91 6.48 10.40
N CYS A 137 -12.83 6.98 9.80
CA CYS A 137 -11.50 6.97 10.38
C CYS A 137 -11.45 7.84 11.65
N PRO A 138 -10.40 7.71 12.48
CA PRO A 138 -10.18 8.61 13.60
C PRO A 138 -10.03 10.07 13.12
N SER A 139 -10.76 10.98 13.74
CA SER A 139 -10.67 12.40 13.43
C SER A 139 -9.42 13.03 14.07
N LEU A 140 -8.95 14.15 13.49
CA LEU A 140 -7.87 14.93 14.11
C LEU A 140 -8.23 15.36 15.55
N ALA A 141 -9.49 15.70 15.80
CA ALA A 141 -9.96 16.08 17.12
C ALA A 141 -9.89 14.93 18.14
N SER A 142 -10.17 13.69 17.71
CA SER A 142 -10.06 12.52 18.59
C SER A 142 -8.62 12.11 18.88
N LEU A 143 -7.73 12.23 17.89
CA LEU A 143 -6.31 11.83 18.01
C LEU A 143 -5.47 12.88 18.72
N ALA A 144 -5.79 14.15 18.53
CA ALA A 144 -5.02 15.30 19.01
C ALA A 144 -5.94 16.38 19.59
N PRO A 145 -6.59 16.14 20.74
CA PRO A 145 -7.54 17.09 21.33
C PRO A 145 -6.86 18.40 21.76
N GLY A 146 -7.65 19.46 21.98
CA GLY A 146 -7.22 20.72 22.53
C GLY A 146 -6.81 21.80 21.52
N ARG A 147 -6.48 21.46 20.27
CA ARG A 147 -6.22 22.42 19.19
C ARG A 147 -6.96 22.01 17.93
N SER A 148 -7.65 22.96 17.29
CA SER A 148 -8.35 22.72 16.02
C SER A 148 -7.44 22.68 14.81
N ARG A 149 -6.22 23.22 14.91
CA ARG A 149 -5.21 23.23 13.83
C ARG A 149 -3.91 22.67 14.34
N ARG A 150 -3.27 21.88 13.49
CA ARG A 150 -1.97 21.27 13.72
C ARG A 150 -1.05 21.61 12.56
N TRP A 151 0.25 21.56 12.80
CA TRP A 151 1.23 21.77 11.74
C TRP A 151 2.36 20.74 11.82
N GLY A 152 3.03 20.53 10.70
CA GLY A 152 4.15 19.62 10.60
C GLY A 152 5.10 20.01 9.48
N LEU A 153 6.17 19.23 9.37
CA LEU A 153 7.12 19.32 8.27
C LEU A 153 6.88 18.16 7.31
N ALA A 154 7.42 18.28 6.09
CA ALA A 154 7.57 17.19 5.15
C ALA A 154 9.05 17.00 4.83
N ALA A 155 9.53 15.76 4.77
CA ALA A 155 10.92 15.44 4.48
C ALA A 155 11.05 14.13 3.71
N GLN A 156 12.11 14.06 2.91
CA GLN A 156 12.55 12.81 2.27
C GLN A 156 13.65 12.20 3.12
N VAL A 157 13.45 10.99 3.64
CA VAL A 157 14.38 10.36 4.59
C VAL A 157 15.78 10.23 4.00
N TYR A 158 15.90 9.87 2.73
CA TYR A 158 17.21 9.77 2.05
C TYR A 158 18.03 11.07 2.07
N ALA A 159 17.37 12.24 2.15
CA ALA A 159 18.02 13.55 2.16
C ALA A 159 18.42 14.03 3.56
N LEU A 160 18.01 13.34 4.61
CA LEU A 160 18.34 13.67 6.01
C LEU A 160 19.74 13.12 6.33
N ARG A 161 20.73 14.03 6.38
CA ARG A 161 22.15 13.66 6.53
C ARG A 161 22.62 13.83 7.98
N ARG A 162 23.44 12.89 8.42
CA ARG A 162 24.13 12.93 9.72
C ARG A 162 25.52 12.27 9.61
N PRO A 163 26.46 12.55 10.54
CA PRO A 163 27.70 11.78 10.62
C PRO A 163 27.45 10.29 10.84
N GLY A 164 28.14 9.43 10.13
CA GLY A 164 28.00 7.97 10.19
C GLY A 164 26.83 7.41 9.40
N ASP A 165 26.27 8.19 8.47
CA ASP A 165 25.16 7.76 7.60
C ASP A 165 25.63 7.07 6.31
N GLY A 166 26.93 7.00 6.04
CA GLY A 166 27.46 6.37 4.81
C GLY A 166 26.94 6.99 3.52
N GLY A 167 26.55 8.26 3.53
CA GLY A 167 26.12 8.99 2.34
C GLY A 167 24.63 8.95 2.04
N LEU A 168 23.81 8.26 2.82
CA LEU A 168 22.36 8.11 2.63
C LEU A 168 21.62 8.29 3.95
N GLY A 169 20.59 9.16 3.95
CA GLY A 169 19.78 9.41 5.13
C GLY A 169 19.06 8.18 5.67
N ASP A 170 18.88 8.12 6.99
CA ASP A 170 18.34 6.98 7.70
C ASP A 170 17.38 7.36 8.84
N SER A 171 16.86 6.34 9.53
CA SER A 171 15.91 6.50 10.62
C SER A 171 16.46 7.25 11.84
N ALA A 172 17.78 7.28 12.07
CA ALA A 172 18.36 8.06 13.15
C ALA A 172 18.38 9.56 12.81
N ALA A 173 18.72 9.93 11.57
CA ALA A 173 18.58 11.30 11.09
C ALA A 173 17.11 11.77 11.12
N LEU A 174 16.18 10.86 10.82
CA LEU A 174 14.73 11.11 10.95
C LEU A 174 14.36 11.43 12.42
N GLU A 175 14.87 10.66 13.38
CA GLU A 175 14.64 10.93 14.82
C GLU A 175 15.18 12.28 15.27
N ASP A 176 16.37 12.68 14.80
CA ASP A 176 16.95 13.98 15.12
C ASP A 176 16.08 15.13 14.59
N LEU A 177 15.55 14.99 13.37
CA LEU A 177 14.60 15.96 12.81
C LEU A 177 13.30 15.99 13.61
N LEU A 178 12.73 14.82 13.99
CA LEU A 178 11.52 14.72 14.81
C LEU A 178 11.68 15.44 16.14
N ARG A 179 12.77 15.19 16.87
CA ARG A 179 13.05 15.85 18.14
C ARG A 179 13.22 17.37 17.97
N SER A 180 13.87 17.79 16.88
CA SER A 180 14.03 19.21 16.57
C SER A 180 12.68 19.87 16.25
N ALA A 181 11.88 19.27 15.37
CA ALA A 181 10.56 19.77 15.01
C ALA A 181 9.61 19.86 16.22
N ALA A 182 9.62 18.84 17.09
CA ALA A 182 8.83 18.81 18.32
C ALA A 182 9.15 19.97 19.25
N ARG A 183 10.45 20.32 19.43
CA ARG A 183 10.88 21.48 20.24
C ARG A 183 10.33 22.81 19.72
N HIS A 184 10.02 22.89 18.43
CA HIS A 184 9.39 24.05 17.80
C HIS A 184 7.86 23.95 17.75
N GLY A 185 7.27 22.91 18.36
CA GLY A 185 5.82 22.73 18.48
C GLY A 185 5.16 22.09 17.27
N ALA A 186 5.92 21.42 16.40
CA ALA A 186 5.34 20.62 15.32
C ALA A 186 4.59 19.40 15.89
N ASP A 187 3.46 19.08 15.31
CA ASP A 187 2.61 17.95 15.69
C ASP A 187 2.85 16.71 14.81
N ALA A 188 3.41 16.89 13.61
CA ALA A 188 3.61 15.84 12.63
C ALA A 188 4.90 16.02 11.81
N LEU A 189 5.41 14.91 11.26
CA LEU A 189 6.43 14.89 10.21
C LEU A 189 6.01 13.91 9.14
N ALA A 190 5.62 14.43 7.97
CA ALA A 190 5.30 13.62 6.80
C ALA A 190 6.59 13.21 6.08
N ILE A 191 6.64 11.96 5.62
CA ILE A 191 7.80 11.42 4.91
C ILE A 191 7.38 10.77 3.60
N SER A 192 8.28 10.79 2.60
CA SER A 192 8.09 10.04 1.36
C SER A 192 7.98 8.54 1.63
N PRO A 193 7.42 7.75 0.70
CA PRO A 193 7.30 6.30 0.88
C PRO A 193 8.63 5.64 1.23
N LEU A 194 8.60 4.72 2.20
CA LEU A 194 9.76 3.91 2.61
C LEU A 194 9.61 2.44 2.18
N HIS A 195 8.82 2.20 1.16
CA HIS A 195 8.55 0.86 0.64
C HIS A 195 9.80 0.16 0.08
N ALA A 196 9.79 -1.17 0.10
CA ALA A 196 10.86 -1.99 -0.47
C ALA A 196 11.02 -1.71 -1.97
N LEU A 197 12.23 -1.35 -2.38
CA LEU A 197 12.59 -1.17 -3.79
C LEU A 197 13.23 -2.44 -4.35
N ALA A 198 13.24 -2.59 -5.67
CA ALA A 198 13.95 -3.68 -6.33
C ALA A 198 15.46 -3.47 -6.21
N GLU A 199 16.14 -4.29 -5.42
CA GLU A 199 17.57 -4.20 -5.18
C GLU A 199 18.40 -4.40 -6.45
N ALA A 200 17.94 -5.27 -7.36
CA ALA A 200 18.62 -5.57 -8.63
C ALA A 200 18.61 -4.40 -9.62
N ASN A 201 17.85 -3.34 -9.38
CA ASN A 201 17.77 -2.16 -10.25
C ASN A 201 18.44 -0.95 -9.56
N GLY A 202 19.75 -0.89 -9.60
CA GLY A 202 20.56 0.19 -9.01
C GLY A 202 20.27 1.61 -9.54
N HIS A 203 19.32 1.77 -10.47
CA HIS A 203 18.87 3.04 -11.03
C HIS A 203 17.40 3.38 -10.67
N ALA A 204 16.69 2.48 -9.96
CA ALA A 204 15.29 2.69 -9.56
C ALA A 204 15.23 3.18 -8.12
N TYR A 205 15.47 4.46 -7.90
CA TYR A 205 15.41 5.05 -6.54
C TYR A 205 14.06 5.70 -6.23
N SER A 206 13.13 5.74 -7.18
CA SER A 206 11.82 6.36 -6.93
C SER A 206 11.06 5.59 -5.87
N PRO A 207 10.71 6.20 -4.74
CA PRO A 207 9.96 5.53 -3.68
C PRO A 207 8.50 5.24 -4.08
N TYR A 208 8.04 5.83 -5.22
CA TYR A 208 6.69 5.66 -5.73
C TYR A 208 6.53 4.49 -6.71
N SER A 209 7.63 3.78 -7.04
CA SER A 209 7.59 2.55 -7.85
C SER A 209 8.20 1.37 -7.09
N PRO A 210 7.62 1.00 -5.93
CA PRO A 210 8.20 -0.01 -5.06
C PRO A 210 8.00 -1.43 -5.59
N SER A 211 8.94 -2.32 -5.26
CA SER A 211 8.79 -3.77 -5.43
C SER A 211 7.66 -4.32 -4.55
N SER A 212 7.50 -3.76 -3.35
CA SER A 212 6.42 -4.12 -2.42
C SER A 212 6.06 -2.98 -1.49
N ARG A 213 4.75 -2.73 -1.33
CA ARG A 213 4.19 -1.78 -0.35
C ARG A 213 3.99 -2.39 1.04
N LEU A 214 4.31 -3.68 1.21
CA LEU A 214 4.17 -4.37 2.49
C LEU A 214 5.45 -4.32 3.32
N PHE A 215 6.59 -4.11 2.68
CA PHE A 215 7.92 -4.16 3.28
C PHE A 215 8.67 -2.84 3.03
N PHE A 216 9.82 -2.70 3.71
CA PHE A 216 10.56 -1.46 3.75
C PHE A 216 11.84 -1.53 2.92
N ASN A 217 12.29 -0.36 2.44
CA ASN A 217 13.63 -0.20 1.93
C ASN A 217 14.63 -0.24 3.10
N VAL A 218 15.32 -1.36 3.22
CA VAL A 218 16.25 -1.64 4.33
C VAL A 218 17.44 -0.68 4.39
N LEU A 219 17.70 0.06 3.29
CA LEU A 219 18.76 1.05 3.23
C LEU A 219 18.55 2.24 4.17
N HIS A 220 17.30 2.49 4.61
CA HIS A 220 16.96 3.57 5.54
C HIS A 220 17.00 3.15 7.02
N ALA A 221 17.37 1.92 7.33
CA ALA A 221 17.58 1.50 8.71
C ALA A 221 18.81 2.18 9.33
N ALA A 222 18.72 2.56 10.59
CA ALA A 222 19.86 2.87 11.44
C ALA A 222 20.09 1.71 12.42
N PRO A 223 20.81 0.64 12.04
CA PRO A 223 20.89 -0.59 12.83
C PRO A 223 21.38 -0.40 14.27
N ALA A 224 22.16 0.66 14.52
CA ALA A 224 22.66 1.01 15.85
C ALA A 224 21.54 1.26 16.87
N THR A 225 20.39 1.74 16.43
CA THR A 225 19.20 1.96 17.29
C THR A 225 18.69 0.65 17.89
N ILE A 226 18.81 -0.47 17.18
CA ILE A 226 18.29 -1.78 17.61
C ILE A 226 19.40 -2.70 18.11
N LEU A 227 20.50 -2.79 17.38
CA LEU A 227 21.60 -3.73 17.66
C LEU A 227 22.68 -3.14 18.57
N GLY A 228 22.62 -1.81 18.82
CA GLY A 228 23.62 -1.08 19.60
C GLY A 228 24.80 -0.57 18.77
N ALA A 229 25.34 0.59 19.15
CA ALA A 229 26.44 1.26 18.44
C ALA A 229 27.69 0.38 18.35
N ALA A 230 28.06 -0.29 19.45
CA ALA A 230 29.25 -1.16 19.50
C ALA A 230 29.19 -2.32 18.50
N ALA A 231 28.02 -2.92 18.29
CA ALA A 231 27.83 -3.99 17.30
C ALA A 231 28.04 -3.46 15.86
N VAL A 232 27.48 -2.29 15.55
CA VAL A 232 27.61 -1.66 14.22
C VAL A 232 29.06 -1.24 13.96
N GLU A 233 29.73 -0.59 14.92
CA GLU A 233 31.14 -0.23 14.78
C GLU A 233 32.03 -1.44 14.57
N GLN A 234 31.76 -2.55 15.27
CA GLN A 234 32.49 -3.80 15.07
C GLN A 234 32.25 -4.36 13.67
N ALA A 235 31.01 -4.37 13.17
CA ALA A 235 30.68 -4.84 11.83
C ALA A 235 31.37 -3.97 10.75
N ILE A 236 31.37 -2.64 10.90
CA ILE A 236 32.11 -1.72 10.02
C ILE A 236 33.61 -2.07 9.97
N ARG A 237 34.23 -2.30 11.12
CA ARG A 237 35.66 -2.68 11.18
C ARG A 237 35.91 -4.04 10.51
N ARG A 238 35.10 -5.05 10.80
CA ARG A 238 35.24 -6.40 10.22
C ARG A 238 35.07 -6.43 8.72
N ALA A 239 34.10 -5.65 8.20
CA ALA A 239 33.83 -5.57 6.78
C ALA A 239 34.74 -4.56 6.03
N GLY A 240 35.61 -3.81 6.73
CA GLY A 240 36.51 -2.84 6.13
C GLY A 240 35.82 -1.62 5.48
N LEU A 241 34.66 -1.18 6.02
CA LEU A 241 33.79 -0.20 5.37
C LEU A 241 34.12 1.26 5.73
N ALA A 242 34.95 1.53 6.73
CA ALA A 242 35.15 2.87 7.29
C ALA A 242 35.60 3.92 6.25
N ALA A 243 36.55 3.57 5.38
CA ALA A 243 37.08 4.50 4.37
C ALA A 243 36.02 4.84 3.31
N GLU A 244 35.25 3.85 2.88
CA GLU A 244 34.17 4.03 1.90
C GLU A 244 33.01 4.85 2.47
N MET A 245 32.63 4.61 3.73
CA MET A 245 31.65 5.43 4.45
C MET A 245 32.07 6.89 4.44
N ALA A 246 33.31 7.19 4.88
CA ALA A 246 33.80 8.57 4.92
C ALA A 246 33.81 9.23 3.54
N ARG A 247 34.17 8.48 2.49
CA ARG A 247 34.11 8.95 1.11
C ARG A 247 32.71 9.33 0.69
N LEU A 248 31.73 8.43 0.90
CA LEU A 248 30.32 8.67 0.53
C LEU A 248 29.70 9.83 1.32
N GLU A 249 30.05 9.97 2.60
CA GLU A 249 29.60 11.10 3.44
C GLU A 249 30.10 12.45 2.96
N SER A 250 31.27 12.49 2.30
CA SER A 250 31.86 13.73 1.77
C SER A 250 31.25 14.18 0.43
N LEU A 251 30.41 13.37 -0.21
CA LEU A 251 29.79 13.71 -1.48
C LEU A 251 28.64 14.72 -1.29
N GLU A 252 28.56 15.68 -2.19
CA GLU A 252 27.47 16.67 -2.22
C GLU A 252 26.14 16.02 -2.66
N LEU A 253 26.20 15.09 -3.62
CA LEU A 253 25.05 14.32 -4.10
C LEU A 253 25.17 12.86 -3.69
N ILE A 254 24.03 12.21 -3.50
CA ILE A 254 23.98 10.79 -3.13
C ILE A 254 24.47 9.94 -4.31
N ASP A 255 25.52 9.15 -4.10
CA ASP A 255 25.87 8.03 -4.95
C ASP A 255 25.02 6.82 -4.56
N TRP A 256 23.84 6.71 -5.17
CA TRP A 256 22.83 5.71 -4.80
C TRP A 256 23.35 4.29 -4.88
N THR A 257 24.10 3.96 -5.92
CA THR A 257 24.60 2.60 -6.14
C THR A 257 25.65 2.23 -5.09
N ALA A 258 26.62 3.11 -4.85
CA ALA A 258 27.67 2.85 -3.87
C ALA A 258 27.13 2.88 -2.42
N ALA A 259 26.20 3.78 -2.11
CA ALA A 259 25.57 3.84 -0.80
C ALA A 259 24.71 2.59 -0.52
N ALA A 260 23.99 2.09 -1.52
CA ALA A 260 23.22 0.85 -1.40
C ALA A 260 24.15 -0.37 -1.17
N ASP A 261 25.21 -0.52 -1.96
CA ASP A 261 26.19 -1.61 -1.78
C ASP A 261 26.82 -1.57 -0.38
N LEU A 262 27.28 -0.39 0.05
CA LEU A 262 27.82 -0.20 1.39
C LEU A 262 26.87 -0.66 2.49
N ARG A 263 25.60 -0.21 2.42
CA ARG A 263 24.56 -0.54 3.41
C ARG A 263 24.25 -2.04 3.42
N MET A 264 24.15 -2.66 2.24
CA MET A 264 23.90 -4.10 2.14
C MET A 264 25.07 -4.94 2.67
N ARG A 265 26.31 -4.52 2.42
CA ARG A 265 27.51 -5.16 2.99
C ARG A 265 27.54 -5.03 4.51
N LEU A 266 27.19 -3.87 5.05
CA LEU A 266 27.07 -3.67 6.49
C LEU A 266 25.98 -4.57 7.09
N LEU A 267 24.79 -4.61 6.50
CA LEU A 267 23.69 -5.47 6.96
C LEU A 267 24.07 -6.97 6.92
N ARG A 268 24.80 -7.42 5.87
CA ARG A 268 25.30 -8.79 5.78
C ARG A 268 26.29 -9.11 6.91
N GLN A 269 27.20 -8.20 7.22
CA GLN A 269 28.13 -8.42 8.33
C GLN A 269 27.38 -8.44 9.68
N LEU A 270 26.40 -7.57 9.87
CA LEU A 270 25.56 -7.58 11.08
C LEU A 270 24.74 -8.86 11.21
N HIS A 271 24.19 -9.38 10.11
CA HIS A 271 23.50 -10.66 10.10
C HIS A 271 24.41 -11.83 10.52
N ARG A 272 25.62 -11.92 9.95
CA ARG A 272 26.61 -12.93 10.33
C ARG A 272 26.98 -12.84 11.80
N ASP A 273 27.34 -11.63 12.28
CA ASP A 273 27.68 -11.40 13.69
C ASP A 273 26.53 -11.74 14.63
N PHE A 274 25.28 -11.46 14.24
CA PHE A 274 24.07 -11.79 15.00
C PHE A 274 23.79 -13.29 15.04
N THR A 275 24.04 -14.00 13.94
CA THR A 275 23.85 -15.46 13.85
C THR A 275 24.90 -16.21 14.64
N GLU A 276 26.15 -15.75 14.64
CA GLU A 276 27.26 -16.38 15.35
C GLU A 276 27.17 -16.24 16.89
N ARG A 277 26.53 -15.16 17.38
CA ARG A 277 26.51 -14.82 18.81
C ARG A 277 25.15 -15.02 19.44
N ALA A 278 25.15 -15.38 20.72
CA ALA A 278 23.91 -15.32 21.49
C ALA A 278 23.45 -13.86 21.64
N SER A 279 22.17 -13.60 21.34
CA SER A 279 21.56 -12.29 21.47
C SER A 279 20.18 -12.41 22.11
N PRO A 280 19.82 -11.57 23.09
CA PRO A 280 18.47 -11.50 23.64
C PRO A 280 17.43 -11.08 22.59
N LEU A 281 17.87 -10.41 21.53
CA LEU A 281 17.01 -9.94 20.43
C LEU A 281 16.56 -11.06 19.49
N ARG A 282 17.07 -12.30 19.62
CA ARG A 282 16.63 -13.44 18.81
C ARG A 282 15.13 -13.73 18.98
N HIS A 283 14.62 -13.51 20.17
CA HIS A 283 13.17 -13.67 20.42
C HIS A 283 12.35 -12.65 19.64
N ASP A 284 12.75 -11.37 19.65
CA ASP A 284 12.06 -10.31 18.90
C ASP A 284 12.12 -10.55 17.39
N LEU A 285 13.24 -11.01 16.83
CA LEU A 285 13.32 -11.42 15.42
C LEU A 285 12.39 -12.60 15.12
N ALA A 286 12.32 -13.60 16.00
CA ALA A 286 11.42 -14.74 15.82
C ALA A 286 9.94 -14.32 15.87
N GLU A 287 9.59 -13.40 16.76
CA GLU A 287 8.25 -12.82 16.86
C GLU A 287 7.89 -12.02 15.59
N PHE A 288 8.80 -11.15 15.14
CA PHE A 288 8.64 -10.42 13.88
C PHE A 288 8.35 -11.37 12.70
N ARG A 289 9.12 -12.46 12.56
CA ARG A 289 8.92 -13.47 11.51
C ARG A 289 7.56 -14.15 11.59
N ARG A 290 7.13 -14.49 12.80
CA ARG A 290 5.82 -15.12 13.03
C ARG A 290 4.68 -14.18 12.66
N GLU A 291 4.77 -12.89 13.06
CA GLU A 291 3.77 -11.88 12.79
C GLU A 291 3.66 -11.51 11.31
N ALA A 292 4.80 -11.34 10.64
CA ALA A 292 4.87 -11.02 9.22
C ALA A 292 4.53 -12.23 8.32
N GLY A 293 4.68 -13.45 8.82
CA GLY A 293 4.16 -14.70 8.27
C GLY A 293 4.54 -14.99 6.81
N GLU A 294 3.58 -15.52 6.07
CA GLU A 294 3.75 -15.93 4.67
C GLU A 294 4.14 -14.77 3.76
N ALA A 295 3.64 -13.57 4.01
CA ALA A 295 3.96 -12.39 3.20
C ALA A 295 5.47 -12.07 3.25
N LEU A 296 6.08 -12.12 4.44
CA LEU A 296 7.53 -11.95 4.58
C LEU A 296 8.31 -13.08 3.91
N LEU A 297 7.87 -14.32 4.07
CA LEU A 297 8.52 -15.46 3.43
C LEU A 297 8.53 -15.31 1.91
N HIS A 298 7.42 -14.94 1.31
CA HIS A 298 7.32 -14.72 -0.14
C HIS A 298 8.20 -13.54 -0.60
N HIS A 299 8.23 -12.44 0.15
CA HIS A 299 9.10 -11.31 -0.16
C HIS A 299 10.58 -11.73 -0.13
N CYS A 300 11.03 -12.41 0.92
CA CYS A 300 12.41 -12.87 1.05
C CYS A 300 12.79 -13.88 -0.03
N ARG A 301 11.88 -14.78 -0.39
CA ARG A 301 12.07 -15.73 -1.51
C ARG A 301 12.23 -15.00 -2.84
N PHE A 302 11.38 -14.02 -3.10
CA PHE A 302 11.47 -13.18 -4.30
C PHE A 302 12.81 -12.48 -4.40
N GLU A 303 13.23 -11.77 -3.35
CA GLU A 303 14.50 -11.04 -3.31
C GLU A 303 15.70 -11.98 -3.50
N THR A 304 15.63 -13.19 -2.94
CA THR A 304 16.67 -14.21 -3.11
C THR A 304 16.73 -14.73 -4.55
N LEU A 305 15.58 -15.06 -5.16
CA LEU A 305 15.50 -15.47 -6.55
C LEU A 305 16.00 -14.38 -7.49
N GLN A 306 15.58 -13.14 -7.28
CA GLN A 306 15.96 -12.00 -8.09
C GLN A 306 17.48 -11.77 -8.07
N ALA A 307 18.10 -11.85 -6.88
CA ALA A 307 19.53 -11.67 -6.72
C ALA A 307 20.35 -12.75 -7.43
N HIS A 308 19.86 -14.01 -7.46
CA HIS A 308 20.59 -15.14 -8.06
C HIS A 308 20.35 -15.29 -9.55
N LEU A 309 19.15 -15.01 -10.02
CA LEU A 309 18.83 -15.24 -11.43
C LEU A 309 19.43 -14.18 -12.37
N GLY A 310 19.79 -13.00 -11.86
CA GLY A 310 20.41 -11.93 -12.66
C GLY A 310 19.59 -11.49 -13.88
N ALA A 311 18.36 -12.01 -14.01
CA ALA A 311 17.52 -11.85 -15.20
C ALA A 311 16.78 -10.50 -15.25
N GLY A 312 17.22 -9.52 -14.47
CA GLY A 312 16.53 -8.24 -14.30
C GLY A 312 15.33 -8.36 -13.34
N PRO A 313 14.63 -7.25 -13.05
CA PRO A 313 13.62 -7.20 -11.99
C PRO A 313 12.31 -7.92 -12.32
N ASP A 314 12.07 -8.38 -13.54
CA ASP A 314 10.77 -8.88 -13.99
C ASP A 314 10.66 -10.41 -13.86
N TRP A 315 9.97 -10.88 -12.83
CA TRP A 315 9.73 -12.31 -12.54
C TRP A 315 9.02 -13.08 -13.69
N ARG A 316 8.32 -12.41 -14.57
CA ARG A 316 7.65 -13.02 -15.74
C ARG A 316 8.65 -13.59 -16.73
N ARG A 317 9.92 -13.15 -16.68
CA ARG A 317 11.03 -13.67 -17.48
C ARG A 317 11.81 -14.80 -16.82
N TRP A 318 11.50 -15.12 -15.56
CA TRP A 318 12.13 -16.24 -14.87
C TRP A 318 11.74 -17.57 -15.50
N PRO A 319 12.48 -18.66 -15.24
CA PRO A 319 12.04 -20.02 -15.58
C PRO A 319 10.62 -20.29 -15.03
N GLU A 320 9.79 -20.93 -15.82
CA GLU A 320 8.37 -21.15 -15.48
C GLU A 320 8.13 -21.70 -14.07
N PRO A 321 8.90 -22.71 -13.57
CA PRO A 321 8.72 -23.26 -12.23
C PRO A 321 9.03 -22.28 -11.09
N LEU A 322 9.63 -21.13 -11.36
CA LEU A 322 9.97 -20.10 -10.38
C LEU A 322 9.04 -18.89 -10.40
N ARG A 323 8.08 -18.86 -11.34
CA ARG A 323 7.19 -17.71 -11.51
C ARG A 323 6.07 -17.64 -10.48
N ARG A 324 5.81 -18.69 -9.71
CA ARG A 324 4.74 -18.74 -8.70
C ARG A 324 5.32 -19.09 -7.32
N PRO A 325 4.95 -18.35 -6.26
CA PRO A 325 5.54 -18.54 -4.93
C PRO A 325 5.27 -19.92 -4.32
N GLY A 326 4.16 -20.57 -4.69
CA GLY A 326 3.76 -21.88 -4.17
C GLY A 326 4.37 -23.08 -4.89
N GLU A 327 5.15 -22.89 -5.95
CA GLU A 327 5.73 -24.00 -6.70
C GLU A 327 6.83 -24.74 -5.90
N PRO A 328 6.89 -26.08 -5.98
CA PRO A 328 7.94 -26.86 -5.29
C PRO A 328 9.36 -26.44 -5.67
N ALA A 329 9.58 -25.99 -6.91
CA ALA A 329 10.88 -25.50 -7.37
C ALA A 329 11.34 -24.24 -6.63
N VAL A 330 10.41 -23.35 -6.26
CA VAL A 330 10.70 -22.18 -5.44
C VAL A 330 11.12 -22.62 -4.03
N ALA A 331 10.41 -23.57 -3.44
CA ALA A 331 10.73 -24.08 -2.11
C ALA A 331 12.11 -24.76 -2.09
N ALA A 332 12.41 -25.59 -3.11
CA ALA A 332 13.72 -26.26 -3.23
C ALA A 332 14.86 -25.24 -3.41
N PHE A 333 14.73 -24.30 -4.35
CA PHE A 333 15.71 -23.24 -4.56
C PHE A 333 16.01 -22.47 -3.27
N CYS A 334 14.96 -22.09 -2.53
CA CYS A 334 15.12 -21.32 -1.30
C CYS A 334 15.68 -22.15 -0.13
N ALA A 335 15.50 -23.48 -0.13
CA ALA A 335 16.16 -24.37 0.82
C ALA A 335 17.68 -24.42 0.58
N ASP A 336 18.10 -24.47 -0.68
CA ASP A 336 19.52 -24.42 -1.07
C ASP A 336 20.17 -23.05 -0.78
N HIS A 337 19.35 -21.99 -0.65
CA HIS A 337 19.76 -20.61 -0.37
C HIS A 337 19.21 -20.08 0.97
N ALA A 338 19.05 -20.95 1.97
CA ALA A 338 18.38 -20.62 3.22
C ALA A 338 19.02 -19.44 3.97
N GLU A 339 20.36 -19.32 3.93
CA GLU A 339 21.09 -18.20 4.55
C GLU A 339 20.71 -16.85 3.92
N GLU A 340 20.53 -16.81 2.59
CA GLU A 340 20.14 -15.59 1.90
C GLU A 340 18.69 -15.20 2.23
N VAL A 341 17.76 -16.16 2.25
CA VAL A 341 16.37 -15.93 2.67
C VAL A 341 16.33 -15.42 4.11
N ASP A 342 17.13 -15.99 5.00
CA ASP A 342 17.26 -15.56 6.39
C ASP A 342 17.81 -14.13 6.51
N PHE A 343 18.83 -13.81 5.73
CA PHE A 343 19.39 -12.46 5.65
C PHE A 343 18.35 -11.41 5.20
N ARG A 344 17.51 -11.72 4.20
CA ARG A 344 16.46 -10.82 3.75
C ARG A 344 15.43 -10.54 4.87
N ALA A 345 15.01 -11.57 5.58
CA ALA A 345 14.14 -11.42 6.74
C ALA A 345 14.81 -10.62 7.87
N PHE A 346 16.10 -10.86 8.12
CA PHE A 346 16.88 -10.09 9.08
C PHE A 346 16.92 -8.61 8.72
N GLY A 347 17.09 -8.23 7.44
CA GLY A 347 17.12 -6.82 7.01
C GLY A 347 15.80 -6.08 7.30
N GLN A 348 14.67 -6.72 7.10
CA GLN A 348 13.35 -6.12 7.33
C GLN A 348 13.06 -5.85 8.81
N TRP A 349 13.50 -6.74 9.70
CA TRP A 349 13.25 -6.63 11.13
C TRP A 349 13.80 -5.34 11.78
N PRO A 350 15.11 -5.01 11.75
CA PRO A 350 15.60 -3.79 12.36
C PRO A 350 15.05 -2.55 11.66
N THR A 351 14.73 -2.62 10.36
CA THR A 351 14.13 -1.51 9.63
C THR A 351 12.77 -1.15 10.22
N GLN A 352 11.89 -2.14 10.40
CA GLN A 352 10.58 -1.91 11.02
C GLN A 352 10.71 -1.41 12.46
N ARG A 353 11.62 -2.01 13.26
CA ARG A 353 11.84 -1.61 14.65
C ARG A 353 12.37 -0.18 14.77
N CYS A 354 13.23 0.25 13.85
CA CYS A 354 13.71 1.66 13.79
C CYS A 354 12.55 2.64 13.54
N LEU A 355 11.63 2.33 12.61
CA LEU A 355 10.48 3.19 12.33
C LEU A 355 9.51 3.27 13.52
N GLN A 356 9.25 2.13 14.17
CA GLN A 356 8.47 2.10 15.40
C GLN A 356 9.14 2.88 16.53
N HIS A 357 10.47 2.82 16.62
CA HIS A 357 11.24 3.59 17.59
C HIS A 357 11.11 5.10 17.32
N ALA A 358 11.30 5.53 16.07
CA ALA A 358 11.16 6.91 15.67
C ALA A 358 9.76 7.48 16.00
N GLN A 359 8.70 6.71 15.77
CA GLN A 359 7.34 7.12 16.14
C GLN A 359 7.17 7.25 17.67
N ARG A 360 7.73 6.32 18.46
CA ARG A 360 7.70 6.45 19.93
C ARG A 360 8.42 7.72 20.37
N GLN A 361 9.61 7.97 19.83
CA GLN A 361 10.39 9.19 20.13
C GLN A 361 9.64 10.48 19.77
N ALA A 362 8.90 10.50 18.65
CA ALA A 362 8.04 11.61 18.27
C ALA A 362 6.95 11.87 19.32
N ARG A 363 6.28 10.79 19.78
CA ARG A 363 5.23 10.89 20.81
C ARG A 363 5.79 11.34 22.16
N GLU A 364 6.91 10.78 22.58
CA GLU A 364 7.62 11.16 23.83
C GLU A 364 8.10 12.62 23.80
N ALA A 365 8.48 13.12 22.63
CA ALA A 365 8.83 14.53 22.42
C ALA A 365 7.61 15.47 22.37
N GLY A 366 6.38 14.94 22.48
CA GLY A 366 5.14 15.73 22.56
C GLY A 366 4.44 15.99 21.23
N MET A 367 4.85 15.35 20.13
CA MET A 367 4.14 15.46 18.86
C MET A 367 2.78 14.74 18.95
N ALA A 368 1.71 15.43 18.62
CA ALA A 368 0.36 14.89 18.74
C ALA A 368 0.03 13.79 17.71
N ILE A 369 0.72 13.78 16.56
CA ILE A 369 0.57 12.77 15.50
C ILE A 369 1.86 11.96 15.35
N GLY A 370 3.01 12.63 15.32
CA GLY A 370 4.30 12.01 15.02
C GLY A 370 4.49 11.82 13.51
N LEU A 371 4.95 10.64 13.10
CA LEU A 371 5.19 10.33 11.69
C LEU A 371 3.88 10.19 10.92
N VAL A 372 3.86 10.74 9.70
CA VAL A 372 2.84 10.48 8.69
C VAL A 372 3.54 9.77 7.53
N ALA A 373 3.24 8.49 7.37
CA ALA A 373 3.76 7.68 6.26
C ALA A 373 3.05 8.04 4.96
N ASP A 374 3.70 7.76 3.83
CA ASP A 374 3.12 7.91 2.50
C ASP A 374 2.98 6.53 1.83
N LEU A 375 1.78 6.23 1.35
CA LEU A 375 1.43 4.98 0.68
C LEU A 375 1.38 5.21 -0.82
N ALA A 376 2.32 4.62 -1.56
CA ALA A 376 2.35 4.69 -3.01
C ALA A 376 1.09 4.08 -3.64
N VAL A 377 0.61 4.66 -4.76
CA VAL A 377 -0.62 4.24 -5.46
C VAL A 377 -0.57 2.79 -5.94
N GLY A 378 0.60 2.33 -6.37
CA GLY A 378 0.81 0.99 -6.89
C GLY A 378 2.17 0.42 -6.50
N ALA A 379 2.45 -0.79 -6.97
CA ALA A 379 3.76 -1.44 -6.89
C ALA A 379 4.22 -1.84 -8.29
N ASP A 380 5.52 -1.99 -8.49
CA ASP A 380 6.07 -2.51 -9.75
C ASP A 380 5.43 -3.86 -10.09
N GLY A 381 4.89 -3.99 -11.30
CA GLY A 381 4.31 -5.24 -11.80
C GLY A 381 5.33 -6.38 -11.92
N GLY A 382 6.62 -6.06 -11.98
CA GLY A 382 7.74 -7.02 -11.89
C GLY A 382 8.23 -7.28 -10.47
N GLY A 383 7.71 -6.57 -9.46
CA GLY A 383 8.17 -6.63 -8.08
C GLY A 383 7.58 -7.77 -7.23
N SER A 384 8.06 -7.86 -5.99
CA SER A 384 7.71 -8.97 -5.08
C SER A 384 6.24 -8.99 -4.69
N GLN A 385 5.57 -7.83 -4.59
CA GLN A 385 4.14 -7.79 -4.28
C GLN A 385 3.31 -8.38 -5.43
N ALA A 386 3.63 -8.07 -6.67
CA ALA A 386 2.95 -8.61 -7.84
C ALA A 386 3.21 -10.11 -8.00
N TRP A 387 4.45 -10.58 -7.78
CA TRP A 387 4.80 -11.99 -7.81
C TRP A 387 4.07 -12.80 -6.73
N SER A 388 3.96 -12.26 -5.52
CA SER A 388 3.33 -12.97 -4.39
C SER A 388 1.81 -12.93 -4.39
N ARG A 389 1.19 -12.00 -5.14
CA ARG A 389 -0.26 -11.74 -5.15
C ARG A 389 -0.83 -11.66 -6.57
N GLN A 390 -0.44 -12.60 -7.45
CA GLN A 390 -0.75 -12.59 -8.88
C GLN A 390 -2.26 -12.55 -9.19
N GLU A 391 -3.10 -13.13 -8.34
CA GLU A 391 -4.56 -13.11 -8.53
C GLU A 391 -5.20 -11.79 -8.04
N GLU A 392 -4.53 -11.09 -7.13
CA GLU A 392 -5.02 -9.84 -6.52
C GLU A 392 -4.42 -8.58 -7.15
N LEU A 393 -3.39 -8.70 -8.01
CA LEU A 393 -2.77 -7.60 -8.74
C LEU A 393 -2.84 -7.81 -10.25
N LEU A 394 -2.97 -6.72 -10.99
CA LEU A 394 -3.02 -6.67 -12.46
C LEU A 394 -1.62 -6.38 -13.00
N ALA A 395 -0.82 -7.40 -13.28
CA ALA A 395 0.57 -7.23 -13.68
C ALA A 395 0.76 -6.81 -15.16
N GLU A 396 -0.27 -6.93 -16.00
CA GLU A 396 -0.22 -6.62 -17.44
C GLU A 396 -0.76 -5.22 -17.79
N VAL A 397 -1.08 -4.41 -16.77
CA VAL A 397 -1.46 -3.02 -16.92
C VAL A 397 -0.62 -2.13 -16.03
N ASN A 398 -0.46 -0.88 -16.42
CA ASN A 398 0.11 0.17 -15.62
C ASN A 398 -0.98 1.15 -15.16
N VAL A 399 -0.81 1.69 -13.96
CA VAL A 399 -1.58 2.85 -13.49
C VAL A 399 -0.99 4.12 -14.09
N GLY A 400 -1.86 5.07 -14.41
CA GLY A 400 -1.44 6.36 -14.91
C GLY A 400 -2.55 7.40 -14.78
N ALA A 401 -2.48 8.42 -15.62
CA ALA A 401 -3.47 9.47 -15.75
C ALA A 401 -3.79 9.75 -17.22
N PRO A 402 -5.06 10.05 -17.55
CA PRO A 402 -5.40 10.49 -18.90
C PRO A 402 -4.74 11.84 -19.24
N PRO A 403 -4.72 12.23 -20.51
CA PRO A 403 -4.32 13.57 -20.91
C PRO A 403 -5.10 14.66 -20.15
N ASP A 404 -4.36 15.63 -19.61
CA ASP A 404 -4.91 16.76 -18.85
C ASP A 404 -4.32 18.10 -19.29
N ILE A 405 -4.66 19.20 -18.59
CA ILE A 405 -4.20 20.55 -18.91
C ILE A 405 -2.68 20.70 -18.69
N LEU A 406 -2.13 19.99 -17.72
CA LEU A 406 -0.71 20.07 -17.36
C LEU A 406 0.13 19.08 -18.16
N ASN A 407 -0.44 17.92 -18.51
CA ASN A 407 0.20 16.87 -19.29
C ASN A 407 -0.71 16.38 -20.42
N GLN A 408 -0.56 16.98 -21.59
CA GLN A 408 -1.39 16.68 -22.78
C GLN A 408 -1.19 15.27 -23.35
N SER A 409 -0.09 14.60 -23.00
CA SER A 409 0.20 13.22 -23.43
C SER A 409 -0.38 12.18 -22.49
N GLY A 410 -0.89 12.60 -21.31
CA GLY A 410 -1.18 11.69 -20.21
C GLY A 410 0.08 11.19 -19.51
N GLN A 411 -0.08 10.33 -18.52
CA GLN A 411 1.04 9.81 -17.73
C GLN A 411 0.93 8.29 -17.58
N ASP A 412 2.03 7.59 -17.71
CA ASP A 412 2.22 6.20 -17.29
C ASP A 412 3.18 6.19 -16.09
N TRP A 413 2.71 5.73 -14.94
CA TRP A 413 3.50 5.71 -13.71
C TRP A 413 4.30 4.42 -13.53
N GLY A 414 4.11 3.43 -14.42
CA GLY A 414 4.87 2.18 -14.42
C GLY A 414 4.58 1.25 -13.24
N VAL A 415 3.48 1.44 -12.54
CA VAL A 415 3.08 0.61 -11.40
C VAL A 415 1.78 -0.15 -11.67
N SER A 416 1.65 -1.33 -11.09
CA SER A 416 0.47 -2.19 -11.20
C SER A 416 -0.65 -1.74 -10.25
N ALA A 417 -1.86 -2.16 -10.57
CA ALA A 417 -3.08 -1.93 -9.78
C ALA A 417 -3.58 -3.20 -9.10
N PHE A 418 -4.45 -3.08 -8.11
CA PHE A 418 -5.21 -4.22 -7.61
C PHE A 418 -6.23 -4.71 -8.65
N ASN A 419 -6.48 -6.01 -8.64
CA ASN A 419 -7.57 -6.64 -9.39
C ASN A 419 -8.85 -6.59 -8.54
N PRO A 420 -9.92 -5.84 -8.93
CA PRO A 420 -11.12 -5.73 -8.12
C PRO A 420 -11.82 -7.06 -7.84
N GLU A 421 -11.86 -7.96 -8.82
CA GLU A 421 -12.48 -9.28 -8.65
C GLU A 421 -11.59 -10.21 -7.81
N GLY A 422 -10.25 -10.13 -8.00
CA GLY A 422 -9.29 -10.85 -7.15
C GLY A 422 -9.36 -10.39 -5.69
N LEU A 423 -9.49 -9.08 -5.45
CA LEU A 423 -9.69 -8.55 -4.09
C LEU A 423 -10.93 -9.14 -3.41
N ARG A 424 -12.08 -9.15 -4.11
CA ARG A 424 -13.32 -9.73 -3.57
C ARG A 424 -13.16 -11.21 -3.26
N ARG A 425 -12.63 -11.98 -4.20
CA ARG A 425 -12.45 -13.42 -4.08
C ARG A 425 -11.57 -13.81 -2.89
N HIS A 426 -10.51 -13.03 -2.63
CA HIS A 426 -9.58 -13.27 -1.52
C HIS A 426 -9.90 -12.45 -0.26
N GLY A 427 -11.14 -11.97 -0.09
CA GLY A 427 -11.59 -11.23 1.08
C GLY A 427 -10.76 -9.95 1.32
N TYR A 428 -10.35 -9.28 0.24
CA TYR A 428 -9.54 -8.06 0.28
C TYR A 428 -8.19 -8.23 1.02
N ARG A 429 -7.64 -9.45 1.02
CA ARG A 429 -6.46 -9.79 1.81
C ARG A 429 -5.27 -8.88 1.46
N ALA A 430 -4.92 -8.74 0.18
CA ALA A 430 -3.78 -7.89 -0.22
C ALA A 430 -3.96 -6.43 0.18
N PHE A 431 -5.18 -5.89 0.11
CA PHE A 431 -5.47 -4.52 0.54
C PHE A 431 -5.38 -4.36 2.06
N ARG A 432 -5.94 -5.30 2.83
CA ARG A 432 -5.88 -5.30 4.30
C ARG A 432 -4.45 -5.43 4.82
N GLU A 433 -3.67 -6.35 4.26
CA GLU A 433 -2.24 -6.54 4.61
C GLU A 433 -1.44 -5.27 4.31
N MET A 434 -1.69 -4.64 3.17
CA MET A 434 -1.06 -3.36 2.80
C MET A 434 -1.40 -2.25 3.80
N LEU A 435 -2.66 -2.08 4.18
CA LEU A 435 -3.06 -1.10 5.19
C LEU A 435 -2.39 -1.39 6.53
N ARG A 436 -2.42 -2.64 7.01
CA ARG A 436 -1.79 -3.05 8.27
C ARG A 436 -0.30 -2.77 8.30
N ALA A 437 0.42 -3.12 7.23
CA ALA A 437 1.87 -2.89 7.14
C ALA A 437 2.21 -1.39 7.24
N ASN A 438 1.37 -0.54 6.64
CA ASN A 438 1.61 0.91 6.59
C ASN A 438 1.02 1.68 7.78
N LEU A 439 0.13 1.09 8.55
CA LEU A 439 -0.47 1.67 9.77
C LEU A 439 0.16 1.14 11.07
N ALA A 440 1.00 0.11 11.00
CA ALA A 440 1.58 -0.55 12.18
C ALA A 440 2.60 0.30 12.95
N TRP A 441 3.06 1.40 12.37
CA TRP A 441 4.16 2.18 12.95
C TRP A 441 3.94 3.70 12.98
N PRO A 442 3.29 4.38 12.00
CA PRO A 442 3.11 5.84 12.01
C PRO A 442 1.87 6.26 12.80
N GLY A 443 1.78 7.54 13.13
CA GLY A 443 0.56 8.14 13.70
C GLY A 443 -0.41 8.65 12.63
N GLY A 444 -0.02 8.62 11.36
CA GLY A 444 -0.88 8.97 10.22
C GLY A 444 -0.41 8.33 8.93
N LEU A 445 -1.31 8.23 7.96
CA LEU A 445 -1.08 7.67 6.64
C LEU A 445 -1.61 8.63 5.57
N ARG A 446 -0.75 9.07 4.65
CA ARG A 446 -1.15 9.70 3.39
C ARG A 446 -1.33 8.61 2.35
N ILE A 447 -2.45 8.63 1.65
CA ILE A 447 -2.71 7.73 0.53
C ILE A 447 -2.51 8.54 -0.75
N ASP A 448 -1.48 8.15 -1.51
CA ASP A 448 -1.19 8.73 -2.80
C ASP A 448 -2.30 8.37 -3.80
N HIS A 449 -2.78 9.38 -4.55
CA HIS A 449 -3.87 9.25 -5.52
C HIS A 449 -5.10 8.52 -4.93
N VAL A 450 -5.72 9.09 -3.89
CA VAL A 450 -6.83 8.46 -3.14
C VAL A 450 -8.04 8.11 -4.00
N MET A 451 -8.18 8.74 -5.18
CA MET A 451 -9.16 8.36 -6.21
C MET A 451 -9.06 6.89 -6.60
N GLY A 452 -7.89 6.27 -6.40
CA GLY A 452 -7.65 4.84 -6.60
C GLY A 452 -8.54 3.92 -5.76
N LEU A 453 -9.15 4.41 -4.70
CA LEU A 453 -10.19 3.67 -3.96
C LEU A 453 -11.52 3.59 -4.72
N GLN A 454 -11.75 4.47 -5.70
CA GLN A 454 -12.96 4.51 -6.52
C GLN A 454 -12.70 4.10 -7.97
N ARG A 455 -11.64 4.63 -8.59
CA ARG A 455 -11.24 4.31 -9.95
C ARG A 455 -9.78 4.63 -10.20
N LEU A 456 -9.14 3.86 -11.09
CA LEU A 456 -7.78 4.12 -11.60
C LEU A 456 -7.80 4.16 -13.12
N TRP A 457 -7.00 5.04 -13.70
CA TRP A 457 -6.70 5.02 -15.12
C TRP A 457 -5.69 3.90 -15.38
N LEU A 458 -6.08 2.91 -16.18
CA LEU A 458 -5.26 1.76 -16.52
C LEU A 458 -4.85 1.81 -17.98
N ILE A 459 -3.59 1.51 -18.24
CA ILE A 459 -2.95 1.51 -19.54
C ILE A 459 -2.43 0.09 -19.78
N PRO A 460 -2.79 -0.59 -20.88
CA PRO A 460 -2.15 -1.86 -21.23
C PRO A 460 -0.64 -1.68 -21.36
N ARG A 461 0.12 -2.59 -20.81
CA ARG A 461 1.58 -2.47 -20.76
C ARG A 461 2.17 -2.27 -22.16
N GLY A 462 3.04 -1.28 -22.28
CA GLY A 462 3.69 -0.93 -23.56
C GLY A 462 2.82 -0.08 -24.49
N GLN A 463 1.58 0.26 -24.10
CA GLN A 463 0.75 1.18 -24.84
C GLN A 463 0.94 2.62 -24.34
N PRO A 464 0.64 3.65 -25.17
CA PRO A 464 0.74 5.04 -24.75
C PRO A 464 -0.36 5.39 -23.73
N PRO A 465 -0.14 6.43 -22.89
CA PRO A 465 -1.08 6.77 -21.81
C PRO A 465 -2.52 7.05 -22.24
N HIS A 466 -2.73 7.58 -23.46
CA HIS A 466 -4.07 7.85 -23.98
C HIS A 466 -4.84 6.57 -24.40
N ALA A 467 -4.16 5.42 -24.53
CA ALA A 467 -4.77 4.12 -24.82
C ALA A 467 -5.27 3.43 -23.54
N GLY A 468 -5.66 4.19 -22.53
CA GLY A 468 -6.19 3.71 -21.27
C GLY A 468 -7.69 3.90 -21.10
N ALA A 469 -8.20 3.38 -19.98
CA ALA A 469 -9.53 3.66 -19.47
C ALA A 469 -9.57 3.56 -17.95
N TYR A 470 -10.58 4.18 -17.33
CA TYR A 470 -10.83 4.00 -15.90
C TYR A 470 -11.40 2.63 -15.59
N LEU A 471 -10.79 1.92 -14.65
CA LEU A 471 -11.35 0.75 -13.99
C LEU A 471 -11.95 1.15 -12.64
N ARG A 472 -13.19 0.73 -12.37
CA ARG A 472 -13.88 0.97 -11.08
C ARG A 472 -13.46 -0.02 -10.02
N TYR A 473 -13.37 0.46 -8.79
CA TYR A 473 -13.06 -0.32 -7.60
C TYR A 473 -14.26 -0.43 -6.66
N PRO A 474 -14.30 -1.43 -5.76
CA PRO A 474 -15.30 -1.57 -4.72
C PRO A 474 -15.10 -0.52 -3.62
N GLN A 475 -15.33 0.75 -3.95
CA GLN A 475 -15.04 1.93 -3.13
C GLN A 475 -15.60 1.82 -1.71
N ARG A 476 -16.84 1.35 -1.58
CA ARG A 476 -17.53 1.25 -0.29
C ARG A 476 -16.80 0.31 0.66
N GLU A 477 -16.47 -0.88 0.18
CA GLU A 477 -15.74 -1.89 0.94
C GLU A 477 -14.33 -1.42 1.27
N LEU A 478 -13.62 -0.81 0.32
CA LEU A 478 -12.26 -0.30 0.54
C LEU A 478 -12.24 0.82 1.57
N LEU A 479 -13.18 1.77 1.53
CA LEU A 479 -13.30 2.86 2.51
C LEU A 479 -13.69 2.33 3.91
N ARG A 480 -14.56 1.32 3.99
CA ARG A 480 -14.91 0.67 5.26
C ARG A 480 -13.70 -0.04 5.87
N LEU A 481 -12.96 -0.80 5.06
CA LEU A 481 -11.73 -1.47 5.51
C LEU A 481 -10.65 -0.47 5.92
N LEU A 482 -10.50 0.63 5.19
CA LEU A 482 -9.62 1.74 5.57
C LEU A 482 -10.00 2.32 6.94
N ALA A 483 -11.28 2.61 7.16
CA ALA A 483 -11.78 3.12 8.44
C ALA A 483 -11.53 2.11 9.59
N LEU A 484 -11.73 0.82 9.33
CA LEU A 484 -11.49 -0.23 10.33
C LEU A 484 -10.00 -0.31 10.69
N GLU A 485 -9.10 -0.42 9.72
CA GLU A 485 -7.68 -0.57 10.00
C GLU A 485 -7.06 0.72 10.57
N ALA A 486 -7.49 1.91 10.11
CA ALA A 486 -7.07 3.18 10.68
C ALA A 486 -7.51 3.36 12.14
N SER A 487 -8.73 2.92 12.47
CA SER A 487 -9.24 2.96 13.86
C SER A 487 -8.48 1.99 14.77
N ARG A 488 -8.17 0.79 14.29
CA ARG A 488 -7.35 -0.20 15.04
C ARG A 488 -5.95 0.34 15.34
N ALA A 489 -5.38 1.09 14.39
CA ALA A 489 -4.06 1.71 14.52
C ALA A 489 -4.09 3.06 15.24
N SER A 490 -5.26 3.64 15.51
CA SER A 490 -5.41 5.03 16.02
C SER A 490 -4.62 6.02 15.16
N ALA A 491 -4.75 5.92 13.84
CA ALA A 491 -3.98 6.71 12.87
C ALA A 491 -4.85 7.71 12.10
N LEU A 492 -4.30 8.90 11.84
CA LEU A 492 -4.88 9.90 10.95
C LEU A 492 -4.77 9.42 9.50
N VAL A 493 -5.81 9.66 8.68
CA VAL A 493 -5.76 9.37 7.25
C VAL A 493 -5.86 10.65 6.44
N ILE A 494 -4.97 10.80 5.46
CA ILE A 494 -4.91 11.90 4.52
C ILE A 494 -5.01 11.29 3.11
N GLY A 495 -5.95 11.77 2.30
CA GLY A 495 -6.06 11.39 0.90
C GLY A 495 -5.49 12.47 -0.01
N GLU A 496 -4.59 12.10 -0.90
CA GLU A 496 -4.19 13.01 -1.97
C GLU A 496 -5.28 13.01 -3.04
N ASP A 497 -6.06 14.10 -3.11
CA ASP A 497 -7.22 14.29 -3.98
C ASP A 497 -6.97 15.38 -5.05
N LEU A 498 -5.79 15.34 -5.68
CA LEU A 498 -5.38 16.24 -6.74
C LEU A 498 -5.68 15.65 -8.14
N GLY A 499 -5.82 16.52 -9.14
CA GLY A 499 -6.10 16.12 -10.53
C GLY A 499 -7.57 15.95 -10.83
N THR A 500 -7.94 14.94 -11.65
CA THR A 500 -9.32 14.70 -12.10
C THR A 500 -10.13 13.92 -11.05
N VAL A 501 -10.61 14.65 -10.05
CA VAL A 501 -11.35 14.06 -8.93
C VAL A 501 -12.80 13.77 -9.34
N PRO A 502 -13.30 12.53 -9.13
CA PRO A 502 -14.70 12.20 -9.39
C PRO A 502 -15.66 13.03 -8.53
N GLU A 503 -16.82 13.37 -9.10
CA GLU A 503 -17.90 14.03 -8.37
C GLU A 503 -18.35 13.21 -7.17
N GLY A 504 -18.59 13.86 -6.02
CA GLY A 504 -19.04 13.25 -4.78
C GLY A 504 -17.92 12.55 -3.97
N LEU A 505 -16.71 12.40 -4.52
CA LEU A 505 -15.63 11.71 -3.78
C LEU A 505 -15.16 12.52 -2.57
N ARG A 506 -14.99 13.83 -2.70
CA ARG A 506 -14.51 14.69 -1.60
C ARG A 506 -15.49 14.69 -0.43
N GLU A 507 -16.78 14.72 -0.72
CA GLU A 507 -17.86 14.63 0.27
C GLU A 507 -17.85 13.27 0.99
N GLU A 508 -17.59 12.19 0.24
CA GLU A 508 -17.45 10.84 0.83
C GLU A 508 -16.22 10.75 1.72
N LEU A 509 -15.07 11.27 1.29
CA LEU A 509 -13.83 11.29 2.08
C LEU A 509 -14.02 12.13 3.36
N ALA A 510 -14.63 13.32 3.27
CA ALA A 510 -14.92 14.17 4.42
C ALA A 510 -15.85 13.47 5.44
N ARG A 511 -16.91 12.82 4.97
CA ARG A 511 -17.81 12.02 5.81
C ARG A 511 -17.08 10.89 6.53
N ARG A 512 -16.06 10.30 5.89
CA ARG A 512 -15.20 9.24 6.44
C ARG A 512 -14.04 9.78 7.29
N GLN A 513 -13.97 11.09 7.54
CA GLN A 513 -12.86 11.74 8.25
C GLN A 513 -11.49 11.47 7.61
N VAL A 514 -11.45 11.31 6.29
CA VAL A 514 -10.22 11.31 5.50
C VAL A 514 -9.95 12.74 5.06
N LEU A 515 -8.84 13.33 5.51
CA LEU A 515 -8.47 14.69 5.16
C LEU A 515 -8.10 14.77 3.68
N GLY A 516 -8.65 15.74 2.96
CA GLY A 516 -8.22 16.06 1.59
C GLY A 516 -6.88 16.80 1.59
N THR A 517 -6.28 16.97 0.41
CA THR A 517 -5.04 17.74 0.22
C THR A 517 -5.33 19.05 -0.48
N ARG A 518 -4.77 20.16 0.03
CA ARG A 518 -4.83 21.49 -0.60
C ARG A 518 -3.42 22.02 -0.80
N VAL A 519 -3.09 22.29 -2.05
CA VAL A 519 -1.77 22.81 -2.46
C VAL A 519 -1.91 24.27 -2.85
N LEU A 520 -1.15 25.14 -2.20
CA LEU A 520 -1.22 26.59 -2.43
C LEU A 520 -1.18 26.96 -3.92
N LEU A 521 -0.34 26.31 -4.70
CA LEU A 521 -0.18 26.60 -6.13
C LEU A 521 -1.45 26.32 -6.96
N PHE A 522 -2.34 25.43 -6.50
CA PHE A 522 -3.56 25.01 -7.19
C PHE A 522 -4.82 25.70 -6.65
N GLU A 523 -4.77 26.27 -5.44
CA GLU A 523 -5.91 26.96 -4.85
C GLU A 523 -6.05 28.37 -5.44
N ARG A 524 -6.63 28.44 -6.65
CA ARG A 524 -6.82 29.68 -7.42
C ARG A 524 -8.24 29.84 -7.92
N ARG A 525 -8.67 31.11 -8.05
CA ARG A 525 -9.86 31.54 -8.80
C ARG A 525 -9.42 32.49 -9.91
N GLY A 526 -9.32 31.98 -11.14
CA GLY A 526 -8.62 32.66 -12.23
C GLY A 526 -7.14 32.85 -11.89
N GLU A 527 -6.63 34.08 -11.97
CA GLU A 527 -5.22 34.39 -11.68
C GLU A 527 -4.93 34.64 -10.18
N ARG A 528 -5.93 34.71 -9.32
CA ARG A 528 -5.79 35.05 -7.92
C ARG A 528 -5.78 33.81 -7.03
N PHE A 529 -4.87 33.78 -6.05
CA PHE A 529 -4.89 32.76 -5.01
C PHE A 529 -6.12 32.90 -4.11
N VAL A 530 -6.72 31.78 -3.74
CA VAL A 530 -7.77 31.72 -2.72
C VAL A 530 -7.14 31.96 -1.35
N PRO A 531 -7.63 32.93 -0.57
CA PRO A 531 -7.09 33.15 0.78
C PRO A 531 -7.21 31.89 1.65
N PRO A 532 -6.18 31.53 2.45
CA PRO A 532 -6.19 30.32 3.29
C PRO A 532 -7.38 30.24 4.26
N ALA A 533 -7.94 31.36 4.67
CA ALA A 533 -9.15 31.42 5.50
C ALA A 533 -10.42 30.87 4.81
N GLN A 534 -10.41 30.71 3.49
CA GLN A 534 -11.49 30.15 2.70
C GLN A 534 -11.26 28.68 2.31
N TRP A 535 -10.12 28.10 2.72
CA TRP A 535 -9.83 26.70 2.46
C TRP A 535 -10.65 25.80 3.39
N PRO A 536 -11.01 24.57 2.95
CA PRO A 536 -11.70 23.61 3.80
C PRO A 536 -10.91 23.34 5.09
N ALA A 537 -11.61 23.23 6.22
CA ALA A 537 -10.98 22.95 7.52
C ALA A 537 -10.57 21.48 7.68
N ASP A 538 -11.18 20.59 6.91
CA ASP A 538 -10.97 19.14 6.88
C ASP A 538 -9.95 18.73 5.80
N ALA A 539 -8.86 19.50 5.70
CA ALA A 539 -7.82 19.26 4.72
C ALA A 539 -6.42 19.46 5.30
N MET A 540 -5.45 18.74 4.76
CA MET A 540 -4.04 19.02 4.89
C MET A 540 -3.64 20.10 3.88
N ALA A 541 -3.18 21.25 4.35
CA ALA A 541 -2.69 22.33 3.51
C ALA A 541 -1.16 22.25 3.36
N THR A 542 -0.65 22.43 2.15
CA THR A 542 0.78 22.44 1.84
C THR A 542 1.13 23.54 0.82
N THR A 543 2.40 23.94 0.79
CA THR A 543 2.89 24.93 -0.19
C THR A 543 3.26 24.31 -1.53
N SER A 544 3.65 23.03 -1.54
CA SER A 544 4.04 22.26 -2.72
C SER A 544 3.57 20.82 -2.60
N THR A 545 3.67 20.09 -3.69
CA THR A 545 3.40 18.65 -3.73
C THR A 545 4.66 17.88 -3.47
#